data_1e3b9caa8076cfa53982eb7ae8b72733
#
_entry.id   1e3b9caa8076cfa53982eb7ae8b72733
#
_cell.length_a   1.000
_cell.length_b   1.000
_cell.length_c   1.000
_cell.angle_alpha   90.00
_cell.angle_beta   90.00
_cell.angle_gamma   90.00
#
_symmetry.space_group_name_H-M   'P 1'
#
loop_
_entity.id
_entity.type
_entity.pdbx_description
1 polymer ?
#
loop_
_entity_poly.entity_id
_entity_poly.type
_entity_poly.pdbx_seq_one_letter_code
_entity_poly.pdbx_strand_id
1 'polypeptide(L)'
;MIGSKRILAVITARGGSKGLKGKNIMPFAGKPLIAWPIAAAQASQYIDEIIVSTDDDAIAQVARNYNANVPFMRPTYLASDQASSFDVLAHCLDYYTQRQQNFDYV
;
A
#
# COMPACT_ATOMS: atom_id res chain seq x y z
N MET A 1 16.01 1.35 -6.37
CA MET A 1 17.13 0.54 -5.82
C MET A 1 18.21 1.46 -5.30
N ILE A 2 18.75 1.14 -4.16
CA ILE A 2 19.92 1.84 -3.60
C ILE A 2 21.10 0.87 -3.65
N GLY A 3 22.09 1.13 -4.51
CA GLY A 3 23.16 0.18 -4.77
C GLY A 3 22.58 -1.13 -5.29
N SER A 4 22.89 -2.26 -4.63
CA SER A 4 22.32 -3.57 -4.96
C SER A 4 21.08 -3.91 -4.12
N LYS A 5 20.57 -2.98 -3.32
CA LYS A 5 19.45 -3.21 -2.41
C LYS A 5 18.12 -2.84 -3.08
N ARG A 6 17.13 -3.74 -2.95
CA ARG A 6 15.79 -3.51 -3.49
C ARG A 6 14.87 -2.97 -2.40
N ILE A 7 14.03 -2.01 -2.78
CA ILE A 7 13.15 -1.30 -1.84
C ILE A 7 11.69 -1.45 -2.25
N LEU A 8 10.88 -1.89 -1.31
CA LEU A 8 9.43 -1.98 -1.45
C LEU A 8 8.76 -0.84 -0.68
N ALA A 9 7.91 -0.08 -1.34
CA ALA A 9 7.06 0.90 -0.68
C ALA A 9 5.67 0.30 -0.47
N VAL A 10 5.19 0.32 0.75
CA VAL A 10 3.86 -0.16 1.12
C VAL A 10 3.04 1.03 1.61
N ILE A 11 1.91 1.27 0.94
CA ILE A 11 0.94 2.26 1.37
C ILE A 11 -0.23 1.50 1.99
N THR A 12 -0.47 1.77 3.27
CA THR A 12 -1.55 1.09 3.99
C THR A 12 -2.80 1.96 3.98
N ALA A 13 -3.94 1.38 3.57
CA ALA A 13 -5.18 2.13 3.43
C ALA A 13 -6.39 1.24 3.73
N ARG A 14 -6.93 1.35 4.94
CA ARG A 14 -8.14 0.60 5.32
C ARG A 14 -9.40 1.35 4.87
N GLY A 15 -10.41 0.60 4.44
CA GLY A 15 -11.72 1.16 4.15
C GLY A 15 -12.48 1.61 5.39
N GLY A 16 -12.37 0.82 6.48
CA GLY A 16 -13.01 1.11 7.75
C GLY A 16 -12.14 1.88 8.72
N SER A 17 -11.41 2.87 8.23
CA SER A 17 -10.52 3.69 9.05
C SER A 17 -11.28 4.36 10.20
N LYS A 18 -10.68 4.38 11.39
CA LYS A 18 -11.26 4.99 12.58
C LYS A 18 -11.49 6.50 12.32
N GLY A 19 -12.69 6.96 12.60
CA GLY A 19 -13.09 8.34 12.43
C GLY A 19 -13.84 8.57 11.12
N LEU A 20 -13.17 8.62 9.99
CA LEU A 20 -13.79 8.99 8.71
C LEU A 20 -13.70 7.85 7.71
N LYS A 21 -14.82 7.15 7.52
CA LYS A 21 -14.91 6.06 6.55
C LYS A 21 -14.70 6.61 5.13
N GLY A 22 -13.89 5.90 4.35
CA GLY A 22 -13.64 6.29 2.97
C GLY A 22 -12.71 7.47 2.78
N LYS A 23 -12.00 7.90 3.82
CA LYS A 23 -11.13 9.08 3.74
C LYS A 23 -10.04 8.95 2.67
N ASN A 24 -9.56 7.74 2.42
CA ASN A 24 -8.45 7.52 1.48
C ASN A 24 -8.81 7.84 0.03
N ILE A 25 -10.09 7.84 -0.31
CA ILE A 25 -10.53 8.17 -1.67
C ILE A 25 -11.30 9.49 -1.73
N MET A 26 -11.39 10.23 -0.62
CA MET A 26 -11.98 11.55 -0.62
C MET A 26 -11.10 12.53 -1.37
N PRO A 27 -11.69 13.49 -2.12
CA PRO A 27 -10.90 14.50 -2.82
C PRO A 27 -10.10 15.34 -1.85
N PHE A 28 -8.84 15.56 -2.17
CA PHE A 28 -7.95 16.46 -1.44
C PHE A 28 -7.05 17.16 -2.46
N ALA A 29 -7.19 18.47 -2.55
CA ALA A 29 -6.40 19.28 -3.47
C ALA A 29 -6.42 18.75 -4.91
N GLY A 30 -7.60 18.37 -5.39
CA GLY A 30 -7.82 18.01 -6.79
C GLY A 30 -7.75 16.53 -7.12
N LYS A 31 -7.38 15.66 -6.17
CA LYS A 31 -7.36 14.22 -6.41
C LYS A 31 -7.60 13.44 -5.13
N PRO A 32 -7.92 12.13 -5.22
CA PRO A 32 -8.13 11.32 -4.01
C PRO A 32 -6.94 11.38 -3.06
N LEU A 33 -7.20 11.37 -1.76
CA LEU A 33 -6.14 11.50 -0.76
C LEU A 33 -5.02 10.47 -0.96
N ILE A 34 -5.36 9.21 -1.27
CA ILE A 34 -4.37 8.15 -1.46
C ILE A 34 -3.46 8.40 -2.67
N ALA A 35 -3.90 9.21 -3.63
CA ALA A 35 -3.09 9.49 -4.83
C ALA A 35 -1.81 10.26 -4.50
N TRP A 36 -1.79 11.03 -3.41
CA TRP A 36 -0.63 11.83 -3.03
C TRP A 36 0.57 10.98 -2.60
N PRO A 37 0.43 10.03 -1.63
CA PRO A 37 1.55 9.15 -1.31
C PRO A 37 1.96 8.25 -2.48
N ILE A 38 1.03 7.83 -3.34
CA ILE A 38 1.36 7.06 -4.53
C ILE A 38 2.27 7.88 -5.45
N ALA A 39 1.90 9.13 -5.72
CA ALA A 39 2.70 10.01 -6.57
C ALA A 39 4.08 10.29 -5.96
N ALA A 40 4.14 10.48 -4.64
CA ALA A 40 5.40 10.70 -3.94
C ALA A 40 6.32 9.49 -4.09
N ALA A 41 5.79 8.28 -3.95
CA ALA A 41 6.57 7.06 -4.11
C ALA A 41 7.05 6.90 -5.56
N GLN A 42 6.20 7.20 -6.54
CA GLN A 42 6.56 7.12 -7.96
C GLN A 42 7.67 8.11 -8.34
N ALA A 43 7.74 9.23 -7.65
CA ALA A 43 8.78 10.24 -7.90
C ALA A 43 10.15 9.83 -7.34
N SER A 44 10.20 8.82 -6.48
CA SER A 44 11.48 8.36 -5.91
C SER A 44 12.21 7.45 -6.89
N GLN A 45 13.48 7.74 -7.13
CA GLN A 45 14.32 6.90 -7.98
C GLN A 45 14.83 5.64 -7.27
N TYR A 46 14.59 5.53 -5.95
CA TYR A 46 15.12 4.42 -5.13
C TYR A 46 14.11 3.32 -4.87
N ILE A 47 12.83 3.56 -5.12
CA ILE A 47 11.77 2.57 -4.86
C ILE A 47 11.60 1.69 -6.09
N ASP A 48 11.68 0.36 -5.88
CA ASP A 48 11.60 -0.63 -6.95
C ASP A 48 10.17 -1.10 -7.19
N GLU A 49 9.35 -1.15 -6.14
CA GLU A 49 7.98 -1.62 -6.24
C GLU A 49 7.09 -0.81 -5.29
N ILE A 50 5.90 -0.44 -5.75
CA ILE A 50 4.93 0.32 -4.95
C ILE A 50 3.64 -0.49 -4.89
N ILE A 51 3.22 -0.84 -3.67
CA ILE A 51 1.96 -1.55 -3.46
C ILE A 51 1.07 -0.79 -2.49
N VAL A 52 -0.23 -1.03 -2.63
CA VAL A 52 -1.23 -0.58 -1.66
C VAL A 52 -1.81 -1.82 -0.99
N SER A 53 -1.78 -1.85 0.33
CA SER A 53 -2.42 -2.89 1.13
C SER A 53 -3.75 -2.36 1.65
N THR A 54 -4.84 -2.92 1.16
CA THR A 54 -6.20 -2.48 1.52
C THR A 54 -7.16 -3.66 1.57
N ASP A 55 -8.22 -3.52 2.35
CA ASP A 55 -9.34 -4.45 2.42
C ASP A 55 -10.56 -3.96 1.62
N ASP A 56 -10.46 -2.80 0.97
CA ASP A 56 -11.59 -2.12 0.33
C ASP A 56 -11.40 -2.07 -1.18
N ASP A 57 -12.40 -2.61 -1.91
CA ASP A 57 -12.33 -2.66 -3.37
C ASP A 57 -12.31 -1.30 -4.03
N ALA A 58 -13.00 -0.31 -3.47
CA ALA A 58 -13.01 1.05 -4.01
C ALA A 58 -11.62 1.69 -3.89
N ILE A 59 -10.95 1.51 -2.75
CA ILE A 59 -9.58 1.99 -2.56
C ILE A 59 -8.64 1.29 -3.54
N ALA A 60 -8.78 -0.03 -3.68
CA ALA A 60 -7.94 -0.80 -4.60
C ALA A 60 -8.08 -0.29 -6.03
N GLN A 61 -9.31 -0.01 -6.46
CA GLN A 61 -9.56 0.49 -7.81
C GLN A 61 -8.92 1.87 -8.02
N VAL A 62 -9.07 2.77 -7.07
CA VAL A 62 -8.45 4.10 -7.14
C VAL A 62 -6.93 3.98 -7.19
N ALA A 63 -6.35 3.12 -6.35
CA ALA A 63 -4.90 2.90 -6.34
C ALA A 63 -4.40 2.42 -7.71
N ARG A 64 -5.10 1.47 -8.32
CA ARG A 64 -4.74 0.97 -9.66
C ARG A 64 -4.85 2.07 -10.72
N ASN A 65 -5.84 2.94 -10.61
CA ASN A 65 -6.02 4.06 -11.54
C ASN A 65 -4.84 5.03 -11.49
N TYR A 66 -4.14 5.09 -10.36
CA TYR A 66 -2.94 5.91 -10.19
C TYR A 66 -1.65 5.10 -10.32
N ASN A 67 -1.74 3.90 -10.89
CA ASN A 67 -0.60 3.05 -11.26
C ASN A 67 0.16 2.44 -10.08
N ALA A 68 -0.49 2.30 -8.93
CA ALA A 68 0.04 1.50 -7.84
C ALA A 68 -0.41 0.05 -8.03
N ASN A 69 0.38 -0.89 -7.54
CA ASN A 69 0.01 -2.30 -7.56
C ASN A 69 -0.82 -2.65 -6.34
N VAL A 70 -1.86 -3.46 -6.56
CA VAL A 70 -2.66 -4.05 -5.49
C VAL A 70 -2.67 -5.55 -5.76
N PRO A 71 -1.59 -6.26 -5.40
CA PRO A 71 -1.43 -7.67 -5.78
C PRO A 71 -2.33 -8.62 -5.00
N PHE A 72 -2.90 -8.17 -3.89
CA PHE A 72 -3.79 -8.95 -3.05
C PHE A 72 -4.71 -7.99 -2.28
N MET A 73 -5.82 -8.52 -1.77
CA MET A 73 -6.66 -7.81 -0.82
C MET A 73 -6.21 -8.18 0.59
N ARG A 74 -6.16 -7.19 1.49
CA ARG A 74 -5.74 -7.43 2.87
C ARG A 74 -6.81 -8.29 3.57
N PRO A 75 -6.41 -9.37 4.25
CA PRO A 75 -7.36 -10.17 5.02
C PRO A 75 -8.05 -9.34 6.10
N THR A 76 -9.30 -9.68 6.40
CA THR A 76 -10.11 -8.92 7.36
C THR A 76 -9.44 -8.81 8.73
N TYR A 77 -8.77 -9.87 9.20
CA TYR A 77 -8.12 -9.84 10.52
C TYR A 77 -6.95 -8.85 10.58
N LEU A 78 -6.42 -8.44 9.42
CA LEU A 78 -5.36 -7.42 9.33
C LEU A 78 -5.90 -6.03 9.02
N ALA A 79 -7.21 -5.89 8.86
CA ALA A 79 -7.86 -4.61 8.58
C ALA A 79 -8.54 -4.02 9.81
N SER A 80 -8.45 -4.66 10.96
CA SER A 80 -9.03 -4.18 12.21
C SER A 80 -8.17 -3.10 12.85
N ASP A 81 -8.76 -2.36 13.79
CA ASP A 81 -8.02 -1.37 14.58
C ASP A 81 -6.94 -2.01 15.46
N GLN A 82 -7.02 -3.32 15.69
CA GLN A 82 -6.08 -4.05 16.53
C GLN A 82 -4.89 -4.62 15.75
N ALA A 83 -4.96 -4.61 14.44
CA ALA A 83 -3.86 -5.09 13.60
C ALA A 83 -2.71 -4.06 13.66
N SER A 84 -1.49 -4.54 13.92
CA SER A 84 -0.32 -3.66 13.96
C SER A 84 0.19 -3.38 12.55
N SER A 85 0.91 -2.26 12.39
CA SER A 85 1.61 -1.97 11.14
C SER A 85 2.62 -3.06 10.81
N PHE A 86 3.28 -3.60 11.83
CA PHE A 86 4.24 -4.70 11.65
C PHE A 86 3.56 -5.92 10.99
N ASP A 87 2.36 -6.31 11.48
CA ASP A 87 1.64 -7.46 10.94
C ASP A 87 1.26 -7.25 9.48
N VAL A 88 0.84 -6.05 9.13
CA VAL A 88 0.49 -5.70 7.75
C VAL A 88 1.72 -5.77 6.84
N LEU A 89 2.85 -5.23 7.29
CA LEU A 89 4.09 -5.28 6.52
C LEU A 89 4.61 -6.70 6.36
N ALA A 90 4.52 -7.52 7.41
CA ALA A 90 4.92 -8.92 7.37
C ALA A 90 4.07 -9.68 6.34
N HIS A 91 2.78 -9.42 6.30
CA HIS A 91 1.88 -10.03 5.31
C HIS A 91 2.30 -9.69 3.88
N CYS A 92 2.64 -8.42 3.64
CA CYS A 92 3.10 -7.97 2.32
C CYS A 92 4.41 -8.64 1.92
N LEU A 93 5.37 -8.73 2.84
CA LEU A 93 6.66 -9.35 2.57
C LEU A 93 6.53 -10.85 2.32
N ASP A 94 5.64 -11.53 3.07
CA ASP A 94 5.38 -12.95 2.87
C ASP A 94 4.82 -13.23 1.47
N TYR A 95 3.96 -12.35 0.98
CA TYR A 95 3.44 -12.47 -0.38
C TYR A 95 4.57 -12.55 -1.41
N TYR A 96 5.55 -11.65 -1.30
CA TYR A 96 6.68 -11.61 -2.23
C TYR A 96 7.66 -12.75 -2.00
N THR A 97 7.90 -13.12 -0.75
CA THR A 97 8.80 -14.23 -0.41
C THR A 97 8.30 -15.55 -1.01
N GLN A 98 7.00 -15.80 -0.93
CA GLN A 98 6.40 -17.01 -1.51
C GLN A 98 6.54 -17.05 -3.04
N ARG A 99 6.78 -15.92 -3.68
CA ARG A 99 6.99 -15.78 -5.11
C ARG A 99 8.45 -15.59 -5.47
N GLN A 100 9.34 -15.88 -4.51
CA GLN A 100 10.79 -15.80 -4.69
C GLN A 100 11.27 -14.39 -5.06
N GLN A 101 10.59 -13.37 -4.56
CA GLN A 101 10.97 -11.97 -4.69
C GLN A 101 11.27 -11.41 -3.32
N ASN A 102 12.50 -10.95 -3.13
CA ASN A 102 12.93 -10.43 -1.84
C ASN A 102 13.25 -8.94 -1.95
N PHE A 103 12.94 -8.22 -0.88
CA PHE A 103 13.29 -6.81 -0.74
C PHE A 103 14.16 -6.63 0.50
N ASP A 104 15.15 -5.75 0.39
CA ASP A 104 16.08 -5.46 1.48
C ASP A 104 15.50 -4.44 2.46
N TYR A 105 14.64 -3.54 1.94
CA TYR A 105 13.99 -2.50 2.74
C TYR A 105 12.52 -2.41 2.36
N VAL A 106 11.72 -2.04 3.34
CA VAL A 106 10.29 -1.79 3.17
C VAL A 106 9.88 -0.50 3.90
#